data_b30a2ecb23556fa91a81b631296d955a
#
_entry.id   b30a2ecb23556fa91a81b631296d955a
#
_cell.length_a   1.000
_cell.length_b   1.000
_cell.length_c   1.000
_cell.angle_alpha   90.00
_cell.angle_beta   90.00
_cell.angle_gamma   90.00
#
_symmetry.space_group_name_H-M   'P 1'
#
loop_
_entity.id
_entity.type
_entity.pdbx_description
1 polymer ?
#
loop_
_entity_poly.entity_id
_entity_poly.type
_entity_poly.pdbx_seq_one_letter_code
_entity_poly.pdbx_strand_id
1 'polypeptide(L)'
;MSYFKTANPNISENSYLREPQIQAYEKLKEHFLIKQSTEHALVVLPTGTGKTGLMGIAPYEISNGKVLIITPQTVIRDAVLGSLDPAYSKNFWLFTRIFENYTELPSVIEYDKTLTEEILNQADIVILNIHKLQERLHSSLIRRVSKDFFDLIIIDEAHHSEAKTWKKALEYFNNAKVLKVTGTPFRSDGRKIQGQEVYTYSLGKAMAKGYVKSLEKIDYIPDKVYLTLDKNDEKTYTLEEIRKMGIKDEDWILRSVALSPDSNKSIISQSIHYLEEKKEKTNHPHKIIAVACSIWHAEQIKKLYEEQGYLCSIVHSELEKSDREKEFQKIEKHEVDVVINVAMLGEGYDHKFLSIAAIFRPFKTLLPYAQFIGRVLRSLSDNDVNGTVNEEDNIAVAIHHKELGLDKLWDFYKKEIKKRDIIKEIKTDYPIEPTDRGPKNVSFGFVKESEEFKTEKDSFIESELLKIRKEKQIEERKKIEELQKLLNVSEEKAKAFYQQSLVSQDKERYLRPDLFLKNKKQEIDQLIREELIPQLLVDFNLELENDELIKNKFLLPNKYTFLYRQCKENGALLGFYFNISLRDHIGAARSEWELDDYDRGIDFVKKLDAHLRNIITKNLK
;
A
#
# COMPACT_ATOMS: atom_id res chain seq x y z
N MET A 1 -1.13 7.30 -34.63
CA MET A 1 -0.65 6.10 -33.92
C MET A 1 -0.96 6.28 -32.43
N SER A 2 -1.25 5.20 -31.72
CA SER A 2 -1.47 5.30 -30.26
C SER A 2 -0.19 5.68 -29.52
N TYR A 3 -0.31 6.49 -28.49
CA TYR A 3 0.80 6.88 -27.61
C TYR A 3 1.61 5.64 -27.14
N PHE A 4 0.93 4.58 -26.69
CA PHE A 4 1.58 3.37 -26.16
C PHE A 4 2.38 2.54 -27.17
N LYS A 5 2.21 2.79 -28.47
CA LYS A 5 3.01 2.17 -29.54
C LYS A 5 4.22 2.99 -29.97
N THR A 6 4.20 4.28 -29.68
CA THR A 6 5.27 5.22 -30.09
C THR A 6 6.18 5.60 -28.95
N ALA A 7 5.69 5.49 -27.70
CA ALA A 7 6.50 5.74 -26.51
C ALA A 7 7.60 4.66 -26.36
N ASN A 8 8.73 5.08 -25.82
CA ASN A 8 9.88 4.21 -25.59
C ASN A 8 10.20 4.13 -24.08
N PRO A 9 9.43 3.37 -23.30
CA PRO A 9 9.62 3.25 -21.87
C PRO A 9 10.78 2.32 -21.53
N ASN A 10 11.57 2.69 -20.54
CA ASN A 10 12.57 1.80 -19.95
C ASN A 10 11.90 0.83 -18.97
N ILE A 11 11.54 -0.39 -19.41
CA ILE A 11 10.84 -1.39 -18.58
C ILE A 11 11.71 -2.62 -18.33
N SER A 12 12.16 -3.32 -19.39
CA SER A 12 12.73 -4.67 -19.28
C SER A 12 14.05 -4.72 -18.51
N GLU A 13 14.90 -3.70 -18.62
CA GLU A 13 16.18 -3.59 -17.92
C GLU A 13 16.15 -2.61 -16.74
N ASN A 14 14.99 -2.19 -16.31
CA ASN A 14 14.81 -1.17 -15.31
C ASN A 14 14.99 -1.71 -13.88
N SER A 15 16.10 -1.36 -13.25
CA SER A 15 16.44 -1.76 -11.87
C SER A 15 15.57 -1.10 -10.78
N TYR A 16 14.78 -0.06 -11.11
CA TYR A 16 13.85 0.60 -10.18
C TYR A 16 12.49 -0.07 -10.15
N LEU A 17 12.17 -0.88 -11.15
CA LEU A 17 10.99 -1.73 -11.13
C LEU A 17 11.25 -2.97 -10.28
N ARG A 18 10.18 -3.46 -9.66
CA ARG A 18 10.25 -4.73 -8.94
C ARG A 18 10.20 -5.90 -9.93
N GLU A 19 10.94 -6.95 -9.63
CA GLU A 19 10.96 -8.19 -10.43
C GLU A 19 9.56 -8.67 -10.87
N PRO A 20 8.54 -8.76 -9.98
CA PRO A 20 7.22 -9.22 -10.38
C PRO A 20 6.50 -8.28 -11.36
N GLN A 21 6.83 -6.98 -11.39
CA GLN A 21 6.25 -6.04 -12.36
C GLN A 21 6.79 -6.32 -13.76
N ILE A 22 8.11 -6.49 -13.89
CA ILE A 22 8.77 -6.78 -15.16
C ILE A 22 8.31 -8.15 -15.68
N GLN A 23 8.36 -9.19 -14.84
CA GLN A 23 7.96 -10.54 -15.24
C GLN A 23 6.49 -10.62 -15.65
N ALA A 24 5.59 -9.94 -14.92
CA ALA A 24 4.18 -9.86 -15.28
C ALA A 24 3.99 -9.14 -16.61
N TYR A 25 4.70 -8.03 -16.85
CA TYR A 25 4.65 -7.29 -18.11
C TYR A 25 5.08 -8.15 -19.29
N GLU A 26 6.19 -8.88 -19.20
CA GLU A 26 6.66 -9.77 -20.25
C GLU A 26 5.66 -10.91 -20.51
N LYS A 27 5.02 -11.44 -19.48
CA LYS A 27 3.96 -12.45 -19.62
C LYS A 27 2.70 -11.90 -20.28
N LEU A 28 2.37 -10.65 -20.04
CA LEU A 28 1.26 -9.96 -20.72
C LEU A 28 1.58 -9.75 -22.21
N LYS A 29 2.82 -9.38 -22.56
CA LYS A 29 3.27 -9.30 -23.96
C LYS A 29 3.19 -10.66 -24.63
N GLU A 30 3.65 -11.72 -23.99
CA GLU A 30 3.52 -13.10 -24.50
C GLU A 30 2.05 -13.44 -24.77
N HIS A 31 1.14 -13.12 -23.83
CA HIS A 31 -0.28 -13.42 -23.94
C HIS A 31 -0.97 -12.65 -25.11
N PHE A 32 -0.82 -11.33 -25.13
CA PHE A 32 -1.57 -10.47 -26.05
C PHE A 32 -0.90 -10.29 -27.41
N LEU A 33 0.45 -10.30 -27.49
CA LEU A 33 1.16 -10.00 -28.73
C LEU A 33 1.67 -11.26 -29.43
N ILE A 34 2.27 -12.20 -28.69
CA ILE A 34 2.85 -13.41 -29.28
C ILE A 34 1.76 -14.45 -29.52
N LYS A 35 0.99 -14.79 -28.49
CA LYS A 35 -0.12 -15.77 -28.59
C LYS A 35 -1.38 -15.18 -29.23
N GLN A 36 -1.47 -13.85 -29.33
CA GLN A 36 -2.64 -13.13 -29.83
C GLN A 36 -3.95 -13.58 -29.15
N SER A 37 -3.87 -13.88 -27.86
CA SER A 37 -5.02 -14.37 -27.09
C SER A 37 -6.06 -13.27 -26.93
N THR A 38 -7.33 -13.63 -27.10
CA THR A 38 -8.49 -12.78 -26.80
C THR A 38 -9.06 -13.03 -25.41
N GLU A 39 -8.54 -14.03 -24.69
CA GLU A 39 -8.96 -14.29 -23.30
C GLU A 39 -8.47 -13.20 -22.36
N HIS A 40 -9.26 -12.91 -21.34
CA HIS A 40 -8.86 -11.98 -20.29
C HIS A 40 -7.61 -12.50 -19.60
N ALA A 41 -6.58 -11.68 -19.50
CA ALA A 41 -5.36 -12.00 -18.73
C ALA A 41 -5.60 -11.76 -17.24
N LEU A 42 -5.27 -12.73 -16.40
CA LEU A 42 -5.28 -12.59 -14.93
C LEU A 42 -3.84 -12.59 -14.41
N VAL A 43 -3.51 -11.55 -13.64
CA VAL A 43 -2.23 -11.41 -12.94
C VAL A 43 -2.49 -11.35 -11.44
N VAL A 44 -1.84 -12.25 -10.69
CA VAL A 44 -1.94 -12.31 -9.23
C VAL A 44 -0.66 -11.76 -8.62
N LEU A 45 -0.78 -10.61 -7.97
CA LEU A 45 0.30 -9.92 -7.28
C LEU A 45 -0.12 -9.59 -5.84
N PRO A 46 0.54 -10.13 -4.80
CA PRO A 46 0.24 -9.81 -3.42
C PRO A 46 0.26 -8.29 -3.15
N THR A 47 -0.47 -7.88 -2.14
CA THR A 47 -0.42 -6.49 -1.66
C THR A 47 1.04 -6.12 -1.37
N GLY A 48 1.47 -4.92 -1.77
CA GLY A 48 2.86 -4.48 -1.56
C GLY A 48 3.86 -4.86 -2.65
N THR A 49 3.51 -5.69 -3.63
CA THR A 49 4.44 -6.08 -4.71
C THR A 49 4.41 -5.19 -5.95
N GLY A 50 3.53 -4.16 -5.97
CA GLY A 50 3.53 -3.13 -7.01
C GLY A 50 2.44 -3.29 -8.08
N LYS A 51 1.23 -3.71 -7.72
CA LYS A 51 0.06 -3.79 -8.62
C LYS A 51 -0.16 -2.51 -9.43
N THR A 52 -0.18 -1.36 -8.74
CA THR A 52 -0.39 -0.05 -9.40
C THR A 52 0.69 0.25 -10.44
N GLY A 53 1.93 -0.10 -10.15
CA GLY A 53 3.03 0.05 -11.11
C GLY A 53 2.85 -0.85 -12.32
N LEU A 54 2.40 -2.10 -12.15
CA LEU A 54 2.06 -2.96 -13.28
C LEU A 54 0.94 -2.34 -14.14
N MET A 55 -0.08 -1.76 -13.53
CA MET A 55 -1.15 -1.07 -14.29
C MET A 55 -0.61 0.11 -15.10
N GLY A 56 0.42 0.80 -14.58
CA GLY A 56 1.08 1.91 -15.27
C GLY A 56 1.98 1.47 -16.44
N ILE A 57 2.53 0.25 -16.43
CA ILE A 57 3.42 -0.24 -17.50
C ILE A 57 2.73 -1.18 -18.51
N ALA A 58 1.68 -1.87 -18.10
CA ALA A 58 0.97 -2.84 -18.95
C ALA A 58 0.49 -2.29 -20.30
N PRO A 59 0.11 -1.01 -20.45
CA PRO A 59 -0.33 -0.49 -21.73
C PRO A 59 0.74 -0.47 -22.83
N TYR A 60 2.01 -0.29 -22.45
CA TYR A 60 3.07 -0.10 -23.44
C TYR A 60 3.28 -1.33 -24.32
N GLU A 61 3.45 -1.10 -25.60
CA GLU A 61 3.47 -2.10 -26.69
C GLU A 61 2.17 -2.91 -26.86
N ILE A 62 1.37 -3.11 -25.79
CA ILE A 62 0.15 -3.95 -25.77
C ILE A 62 -1.06 -3.20 -26.31
N SER A 63 -1.27 -1.96 -25.86
CA SER A 63 -2.43 -1.17 -26.30
C SER A 63 -2.20 -0.46 -27.63
N ASN A 64 -3.18 -0.58 -28.52
CA ASN A 64 -3.22 0.16 -29.78
C ASN A 64 -4.06 1.44 -29.70
N GLY A 65 -4.67 1.70 -28.55
CA GLY A 65 -5.60 2.81 -28.33
C GLY A 65 -5.56 3.32 -26.92
N LYS A 66 -6.70 3.80 -26.44
CA LYS A 66 -6.88 4.33 -25.08
C LYS A 66 -7.03 3.20 -24.07
N VAL A 67 -6.70 3.52 -22.84
CA VAL A 67 -6.73 2.58 -21.70
C VAL A 67 -7.76 3.02 -20.69
N LEU A 68 -8.55 2.07 -20.19
CA LEU A 68 -9.49 2.28 -19.09
C LEU A 68 -9.00 1.52 -17.86
N ILE A 69 -8.77 2.20 -16.74
CA ILE A 69 -8.49 1.58 -15.45
C ILE A 69 -9.74 1.67 -14.58
N ILE A 70 -10.25 0.52 -14.15
CA ILE A 70 -11.46 0.42 -13.34
C ILE A 70 -11.08 -0.06 -11.94
N THR A 71 -11.49 0.70 -10.93
CA THR A 71 -11.28 0.38 -9.52
C THR A 71 -12.61 0.10 -8.82
N PRO A 72 -12.65 -0.78 -7.81
CA PRO A 72 -13.90 -1.10 -7.10
C PRO A 72 -14.37 0.03 -6.18
N GLN A 73 -13.45 0.79 -5.60
CA GLN A 73 -13.75 1.80 -4.59
C GLN A 73 -13.03 3.14 -4.86
N THR A 74 -13.57 4.23 -4.28
CA THR A 74 -13.01 5.58 -4.46
C THR A 74 -11.62 5.73 -3.84
N VAL A 75 -11.37 5.13 -2.69
CA VAL A 75 -10.05 5.19 -2.03
C VAL A 75 -8.96 4.53 -2.88
N ILE A 76 -9.27 3.38 -3.51
CA ILE A 76 -8.34 2.71 -4.43
C ILE A 76 -8.10 3.58 -5.67
N ARG A 77 -9.18 4.16 -6.23
CA ARG A 77 -9.06 5.09 -7.36
C ARG A 77 -8.13 6.25 -7.03
N ASP A 78 -8.30 6.87 -5.86
CA ASP A 78 -7.48 8.01 -5.43
C ASP A 78 -6.01 7.60 -5.28
N ALA A 79 -5.73 6.41 -4.75
CA ALA A 79 -4.38 5.87 -4.65
C ALA A 79 -3.76 5.57 -6.03
N VAL A 80 -4.53 4.97 -6.96
CA VAL A 80 -4.07 4.71 -8.32
C VAL A 80 -3.83 6.02 -9.06
N LEU A 81 -4.77 6.97 -8.97
CA LEU A 81 -4.64 8.28 -9.59
C LEU A 81 -3.42 9.03 -9.02
N GLY A 82 -3.24 9.08 -7.69
CA GLY A 82 -2.09 9.73 -7.07
C GLY A 82 -0.74 9.14 -7.52
N SER A 83 -0.70 7.84 -7.81
CA SER A 83 0.51 7.18 -8.33
C SER A 83 0.74 7.43 -9.81
N LEU A 84 -0.31 7.55 -10.62
CA LEU A 84 -0.26 7.66 -12.07
C LEU A 84 -0.59 9.07 -12.59
N ASP A 85 -0.73 10.08 -11.73
CA ASP A 85 -0.97 11.46 -12.17
C ASP A 85 0.31 12.09 -12.72
N PRO A 86 0.38 12.42 -14.02
CA PRO A 86 1.56 13.03 -14.63
C PRO A 86 1.91 14.40 -14.04
N ALA A 87 0.96 15.08 -13.41
CA ALA A 87 1.19 16.37 -12.76
C ALA A 87 1.99 16.24 -11.45
N TYR A 88 2.06 15.06 -10.88
CA TYR A 88 2.86 14.78 -9.70
C TYR A 88 4.30 14.47 -10.09
N SER A 89 5.23 15.20 -9.55
CA SER A 89 6.66 15.01 -9.81
C SER A 89 7.21 13.67 -9.26
N LYS A 90 6.52 13.05 -8.29
CA LYS A 90 6.81 11.70 -7.78
C LYS A 90 5.86 10.65 -8.39
N ASN A 91 5.26 10.90 -9.57
CA ASN A 91 4.46 9.88 -10.23
C ASN A 91 5.30 8.63 -10.52
N PHE A 92 4.61 7.51 -10.67
CA PHE A 92 5.26 6.21 -10.80
C PHE A 92 6.30 6.17 -11.94
N TRP A 93 6.01 6.71 -13.10
CA TRP A 93 6.89 6.64 -14.28
C TRP A 93 8.21 7.39 -14.10
N LEU A 94 8.16 8.60 -13.56
CA LEU A 94 9.37 9.38 -13.28
C LEU A 94 10.12 8.84 -12.06
N PHE A 95 9.38 8.45 -11.01
CA PHE A 95 9.98 7.91 -9.80
C PHE A 95 10.74 6.61 -10.07
N THR A 96 10.23 5.75 -10.95
CA THR A 96 10.86 4.48 -11.34
C THR A 96 11.71 4.61 -12.60
N ARG A 97 11.93 5.82 -13.12
CA ARG A 97 12.74 6.08 -14.32
C ARG A 97 12.33 5.25 -15.55
N ILE A 98 11.04 5.04 -15.71
CA ILE A 98 10.49 4.50 -16.95
C ILE A 98 10.62 5.55 -18.05
N PHE A 99 10.42 6.81 -17.69
CA PHE A 99 10.69 7.99 -18.49
C PHE A 99 11.52 8.98 -17.69
N GLU A 100 12.34 9.74 -18.41
CA GLU A 100 13.18 10.78 -17.81
C GLU A 100 12.48 12.14 -17.80
N ASN A 101 11.48 12.31 -18.69
CA ASN A 101 10.75 13.55 -18.87
C ASN A 101 9.26 13.38 -18.67
N TYR A 102 8.63 14.39 -18.06
CA TYR A 102 7.17 14.45 -18.01
C TYR A 102 6.52 14.69 -19.39
N THR A 103 7.25 15.19 -20.39
CA THR A 103 6.75 15.32 -21.78
C THR A 103 6.57 13.98 -22.47
N GLU A 104 7.17 12.94 -21.94
CA GLU A 104 7.05 11.57 -22.43
C GLU A 104 5.94 10.79 -21.73
N LEU A 105 5.27 11.38 -20.72
CA LEU A 105 4.23 10.71 -19.95
C LEU A 105 2.89 10.66 -20.71
N PRO A 106 2.07 9.61 -20.47
CA PRO A 106 0.72 9.57 -21.00
C PRO A 106 -0.15 10.65 -20.35
N SER A 107 -1.16 11.12 -21.05
CA SER A 107 -2.21 11.93 -20.46
C SER A 107 -3.17 11.06 -19.67
N VAL A 108 -3.32 11.37 -18.37
CA VAL A 108 -4.16 10.61 -17.43
C VAL A 108 -5.27 11.50 -16.92
N ILE A 109 -6.49 11.00 -16.93
CA ILE A 109 -7.65 11.72 -16.40
C ILE A 109 -8.46 10.81 -15.47
N GLU A 110 -9.03 11.42 -14.42
CA GLU A 110 -10.13 10.83 -13.67
C GLU A 110 -11.45 11.11 -14.40
N TYR A 111 -12.26 10.07 -14.62
CA TYR A 111 -13.57 10.26 -15.21
C TYR A 111 -14.54 10.95 -14.27
N ASP A 112 -15.05 12.10 -14.70
CA ASP A 112 -16.19 12.79 -14.09
C ASP A 112 -17.23 13.17 -15.14
N LYS A 113 -18.47 13.34 -14.68
CA LYS A 113 -19.61 13.72 -15.55
C LYS A 113 -19.46 15.07 -16.25
N THR A 114 -18.62 15.97 -15.69
CA THR A 114 -18.37 17.32 -16.20
C THR A 114 -17.36 17.36 -17.34
N LEU A 115 -16.62 16.26 -17.57
CA LEU A 115 -15.63 16.18 -18.65
C LEU A 115 -16.30 16.34 -20.02
N THR A 116 -15.68 17.09 -20.91
CA THR A 116 -16.11 17.20 -22.31
C THR A 116 -15.65 16.00 -23.12
N GLU A 117 -16.26 15.77 -24.29
CA GLU A 117 -15.81 14.71 -25.21
C GLU A 117 -14.38 14.98 -25.72
N GLU A 118 -14.01 16.24 -25.89
CA GLU A 118 -12.67 16.63 -26.31
C GLU A 118 -11.61 16.19 -25.30
N ILE A 119 -11.85 16.40 -24.01
CA ILE A 119 -10.93 15.97 -22.94
C ILE A 119 -10.84 14.44 -22.92
N LEU A 120 -11.96 13.71 -23.04
CA LEU A 120 -11.97 12.25 -23.13
C LEU A 120 -11.18 11.76 -24.35
N ASN A 121 -11.29 12.48 -25.48
CA ASN A 121 -10.57 12.13 -26.71
C ASN A 121 -9.06 12.45 -26.64
N GLN A 122 -8.62 13.34 -25.76
CA GLN A 122 -7.21 13.66 -25.57
C GLN A 122 -6.52 12.72 -24.56
N ALA A 123 -7.29 12.06 -23.69
CA ALA A 123 -6.73 11.20 -22.67
C ALA A 123 -6.18 9.88 -23.26
N ASP A 124 -4.99 9.46 -22.81
CA ASP A 124 -4.44 8.13 -23.08
C ASP A 124 -4.94 7.11 -22.08
N ILE A 125 -5.06 7.51 -20.79
CA ILE A 125 -5.56 6.69 -19.70
C ILE A 125 -6.74 7.39 -19.03
N VAL A 126 -7.85 6.67 -18.89
CA VAL A 126 -9.03 7.10 -18.13
C VAL A 126 -9.13 6.22 -16.89
N ILE A 127 -9.16 6.83 -15.70
CA ILE A 127 -9.31 6.12 -14.43
C ILE A 127 -10.70 6.42 -13.86
N LEU A 128 -11.40 5.39 -13.41
CA LEU A 128 -12.71 5.55 -12.79
C LEU A 128 -13.03 4.49 -11.74
N ASN A 129 -13.98 4.81 -10.91
CA ASN A 129 -14.64 3.84 -10.05
C ASN A 129 -15.79 3.13 -10.81
N ILE A 130 -15.97 1.83 -10.57
CA ILE A 130 -16.98 0.99 -11.23
C ILE A 130 -18.40 1.58 -11.24
N HIS A 131 -18.76 2.35 -10.20
CA HIS A 131 -20.08 2.98 -10.12
C HIS A 131 -20.34 3.98 -11.26
N LYS A 132 -19.32 4.55 -11.87
CA LYS A 132 -19.40 5.46 -13.03
C LYS A 132 -19.77 4.74 -14.34
N LEU A 133 -19.80 3.39 -14.35
CA LEU A 133 -20.21 2.55 -15.47
C LEU A 133 -21.65 2.02 -15.34
N GLN A 134 -22.39 2.40 -14.31
CA GLN A 134 -23.77 1.97 -14.12
C GLN A 134 -24.67 2.57 -15.21
N GLU A 135 -25.20 1.73 -16.07
CA GLU A 135 -26.02 2.10 -17.23
C GLU A 135 -27.27 2.95 -16.87
N ARG A 136 -27.82 2.77 -15.66
CA ARG A 136 -28.96 3.56 -15.16
C ARG A 136 -28.65 5.06 -14.97
N LEU A 137 -27.36 5.42 -14.86
CA LEU A 137 -26.93 6.79 -14.68
C LEU A 137 -26.78 7.48 -16.05
N HIS A 138 -27.39 8.64 -16.23
CA HIS A 138 -27.23 9.46 -17.45
C HIS A 138 -25.77 9.87 -17.67
N SER A 139 -25.03 10.03 -16.58
CA SER A 139 -23.59 10.37 -16.57
C SER A 139 -22.67 9.16 -16.72
N SER A 140 -23.18 7.98 -17.01
CA SER A 140 -22.37 6.77 -17.19
C SER A 140 -21.45 6.90 -18.39
N LEU A 141 -20.18 6.51 -18.26
CA LEU A 141 -19.20 6.55 -19.33
C LEU A 141 -19.66 5.72 -20.55
N ILE A 142 -20.29 4.56 -20.30
CA ILE A 142 -20.84 3.69 -21.38
C ILE A 142 -21.81 4.44 -22.31
N ARG A 143 -22.53 5.44 -21.83
CA ARG A 143 -23.47 6.23 -22.65
C ARG A 143 -22.79 7.35 -23.43
N ARG A 144 -21.53 7.65 -23.13
CA ARG A 144 -20.81 8.81 -23.68
C ARG A 144 -19.73 8.44 -24.68
N VAL A 145 -19.29 7.20 -24.70
CA VAL A 145 -18.24 6.73 -25.61
C VAL A 145 -18.69 5.51 -26.40
N SER A 146 -18.10 5.29 -27.57
CA SER A 146 -18.36 4.11 -28.38
C SER A 146 -17.81 2.85 -27.72
N LYS A 147 -18.31 1.68 -28.13
CA LYS A 147 -17.84 0.37 -27.65
C LYS A 147 -16.36 0.11 -27.97
N ASP A 148 -15.82 0.76 -28.99
CA ASP A 148 -14.43 0.60 -29.45
C ASP A 148 -13.53 1.74 -28.96
N PHE A 149 -13.99 2.55 -27.97
CA PHE A 149 -13.26 3.72 -27.49
C PHE A 149 -11.98 3.33 -26.74
N PHE A 150 -11.98 2.20 -26.02
CA PHE A 150 -10.83 1.66 -25.32
C PHE A 150 -10.31 0.41 -26.00
N ASP A 151 -8.99 0.27 -26.11
CA ASP A 151 -8.32 -0.92 -26.63
C ASP A 151 -7.86 -1.86 -25.49
N LEU A 152 -7.61 -1.30 -24.30
CA LEU A 152 -7.22 -2.07 -23.12
C LEU A 152 -8.04 -1.63 -21.90
N ILE A 153 -8.60 -2.59 -21.20
CA ILE A 153 -9.27 -2.40 -19.91
C ILE A 153 -8.45 -3.08 -18.83
N ILE A 154 -8.09 -2.36 -17.79
CA ILE A 154 -7.39 -2.87 -16.62
C ILE A 154 -8.34 -2.84 -15.44
N ILE A 155 -8.55 -3.97 -14.79
CA ILE A 155 -9.42 -4.13 -13.62
C ILE A 155 -8.55 -4.36 -12.40
N ASP A 156 -8.56 -3.39 -11.48
CA ASP A 156 -7.93 -3.57 -10.17
C ASP A 156 -8.86 -4.30 -9.20
N GLU A 157 -8.28 -5.06 -8.29
CA GLU A 157 -8.97 -5.96 -7.36
C GLU A 157 -10.03 -6.83 -8.05
N ALA A 158 -9.59 -7.56 -9.05
CA ALA A 158 -10.44 -8.30 -10.01
C ALA A 158 -11.34 -9.37 -9.39
N HIS A 159 -11.16 -9.70 -8.10
CA HIS A 159 -12.08 -10.60 -7.38
C HIS A 159 -13.51 -10.03 -7.25
N HIS A 160 -13.70 -8.73 -7.52
CA HIS A 160 -15.03 -8.10 -7.66
C HIS A 160 -15.60 -8.14 -9.09
N SER A 161 -14.81 -8.51 -10.09
CA SER A 161 -15.15 -8.36 -11.53
C SER A 161 -16.37 -9.17 -12.02
N GLU A 162 -16.88 -10.07 -11.20
CA GLU A 162 -18.02 -10.91 -11.54
C GLU A 162 -19.39 -10.32 -11.18
N ALA A 163 -19.43 -9.17 -10.52
CA ALA A 163 -20.69 -8.48 -10.25
C ALA A 163 -21.35 -7.95 -11.55
N LYS A 164 -22.68 -7.81 -11.54
CA LYS A 164 -23.46 -7.45 -12.74
C LYS A 164 -22.95 -6.21 -13.49
N THR A 165 -22.53 -5.18 -12.77
CA THR A 165 -22.03 -3.92 -13.38
C THR A 165 -20.74 -4.16 -14.15
N TRP A 166 -19.84 -4.98 -13.62
CA TRP A 166 -18.58 -5.33 -14.26
C TRP A 166 -18.80 -6.13 -15.54
N LYS A 167 -19.68 -7.15 -15.50
CA LYS A 167 -20.01 -7.95 -16.67
C LYS A 167 -20.59 -7.10 -17.79
N LYS A 168 -21.54 -6.23 -17.46
CA LYS A 168 -22.13 -5.32 -18.45
C LYS A 168 -21.10 -4.37 -19.07
N ALA A 169 -20.16 -3.86 -18.29
CA ALA A 169 -19.09 -3.01 -18.81
C ALA A 169 -18.18 -3.77 -19.78
N LEU A 170 -17.80 -5.00 -19.45
CA LEU A 170 -16.98 -5.85 -20.31
C LEU A 170 -17.74 -6.33 -21.57
N GLU A 171 -19.03 -6.60 -21.45
CA GLU A 171 -19.90 -6.91 -22.59
C GLU A 171 -20.02 -5.72 -23.56
N TYR A 172 -20.08 -4.50 -23.04
CA TYR A 172 -20.12 -3.30 -23.86
C TYR A 172 -18.80 -3.07 -24.62
N PHE A 173 -17.67 -3.16 -23.93
CA PHE A 173 -16.34 -2.98 -24.50
C PHE A 173 -15.72 -4.32 -24.95
N ASN A 174 -16.50 -5.15 -25.61
CA ASN A 174 -16.15 -6.55 -25.93
C ASN A 174 -14.95 -6.73 -26.89
N ASN A 175 -14.52 -5.67 -27.57
CA ASN A 175 -13.35 -5.69 -28.46
C ASN A 175 -12.04 -5.31 -27.73
N ALA A 176 -12.13 -4.79 -26.50
CA ALA A 176 -10.96 -4.40 -25.73
C ALA A 176 -10.24 -5.63 -25.14
N LYS A 177 -8.91 -5.59 -25.12
CA LYS A 177 -8.10 -6.50 -24.29
C LYS A 177 -8.42 -6.25 -22.83
N VAL A 178 -8.44 -7.31 -22.02
CA VAL A 178 -8.76 -7.18 -20.59
C VAL A 178 -7.64 -7.74 -19.74
N LEU A 179 -7.06 -6.89 -18.89
CA LEU A 179 -6.13 -7.26 -17.85
C LEU A 179 -6.84 -7.19 -16.50
N LYS A 180 -6.86 -8.29 -15.77
CA LYS A 180 -7.36 -8.41 -14.41
C LYS A 180 -6.17 -8.50 -13.44
N VAL A 181 -6.09 -7.58 -12.49
CA VAL A 181 -5.04 -7.55 -11.45
C VAL A 181 -5.68 -7.78 -10.10
N THR A 182 -5.09 -8.62 -9.27
CA THR A 182 -5.61 -8.91 -7.92
C THR A 182 -4.49 -9.30 -6.96
N GLY A 183 -4.70 -9.04 -5.67
CA GLY A 183 -3.84 -9.55 -4.60
C GLY A 183 -4.12 -10.99 -4.22
N THR A 184 -5.31 -11.50 -4.57
CA THR A 184 -5.79 -12.83 -4.21
C THR A 184 -6.45 -13.49 -5.42
N PRO A 185 -6.15 -14.77 -5.72
CA PRO A 185 -6.70 -15.46 -6.88
C PRO A 185 -8.15 -15.93 -6.72
N PHE A 186 -8.79 -15.59 -5.60
CA PHE A 186 -10.14 -16.07 -5.26
C PHE A 186 -11.13 -14.91 -5.10
N ARG A 187 -12.37 -15.22 -5.40
CA ARG A 187 -13.53 -14.37 -5.14
C ARG A 187 -14.01 -14.56 -3.70
N SER A 188 -14.86 -13.65 -3.24
CA SER A 188 -15.53 -13.75 -1.92
C SER A 188 -16.43 -15.00 -1.79
N ASP A 189 -16.93 -15.54 -2.93
CA ASP A 189 -17.69 -16.79 -2.98
C ASP A 189 -16.81 -18.05 -3.15
N GLY A 190 -15.48 -17.90 -3.09
CA GLY A 190 -14.50 -18.97 -3.20
C GLY A 190 -14.29 -19.53 -4.60
N ARG A 191 -14.95 -18.97 -5.61
CA ARG A 191 -14.75 -19.39 -7.00
C ARG A 191 -13.53 -18.71 -7.60
N LYS A 192 -12.95 -19.33 -8.62
CA LYS A 192 -11.87 -18.71 -9.41
C LYS A 192 -12.36 -17.48 -10.15
N ILE A 193 -11.49 -16.50 -10.28
CA ILE A 193 -11.71 -15.33 -11.15
C ILE A 193 -11.65 -15.81 -12.62
N GLN A 194 -12.59 -15.40 -13.45
CA GLN A 194 -12.59 -15.74 -14.87
C GLN A 194 -11.44 -15.06 -15.61
N GLY A 195 -10.79 -15.79 -16.49
CA GLY A 195 -9.65 -15.37 -17.31
C GLY A 195 -8.51 -16.38 -17.26
N GLN A 196 -7.55 -16.22 -18.15
CA GLN A 196 -6.33 -17.01 -18.15
C GLN A 196 -5.35 -16.42 -17.14
N GLU A 197 -4.92 -17.21 -16.15
CA GLU A 197 -3.85 -16.83 -15.25
C GLU A 197 -2.53 -16.84 -16.04
N VAL A 198 -2.01 -15.64 -16.33
CA VAL A 198 -0.78 -15.47 -17.12
C VAL A 198 0.45 -15.31 -16.24
N TYR A 199 0.26 -14.81 -15.01
CA TYR A 199 1.34 -14.64 -14.06
C TYR A 199 0.84 -14.63 -12.63
N THR A 200 1.57 -15.33 -11.75
CA THR A 200 1.33 -15.33 -10.30
C THR A 200 2.64 -15.20 -9.54
N TYR A 201 2.69 -14.23 -8.65
CA TYR A 201 3.80 -14.05 -7.71
C TYR A 201 3.38 -14.45 -6.32
N SER A 202 4.08 -15.38 -5.68
CA SER A 202 3.68 -15.87 -4.37
C SER A 202 4.03 -14.89 -3.26
N LEU A 203 3.20 -14.86 -2.21
CA LEU A 203 3.47 -14.04 -1.03
C LEU A 203 4.77 -14.47 -0.33
N GLY A 204 5.09 -15.77 -0.34
CA GLY A 204 6.36 -16.28 0.20
C GLY A 204 7.58 -15.70 -0.52
N LYS A 205 7.54 -15.62 -1.86
CA LYS A 205 8.60 -14.93 -2.62
C LYS A 205 8.68 -13.44 -2.29
N ALA A 206 7.52 -12.79 -2.12
CA ALA A 206 7.46 -11.38 -1.76
C ALA A 206 8.09 -11.11 -0.38
N MET A 207 7.87 -12.01 0.60
CA MET A 207 8.51 -11.96 1.91
C MET A 207 10.02 -12.22 1.79
N ALA A 208 10.43 -13.26 1.06
CA ALA A 208 11.84 -13.58 0.84
C ALA A 208 12.63 -12.47 0.17
N LYS A 209 12.00 -11.71 -0.73
CA LYS A 209 12.59 -10.52 -1.38
C LYS A 209 12.48 -9.24 -0.56
N GLY A 210 11.84 -9.26 0.61
CA GLY A 210 11.64 -8.08 1.44
C GLY A 210 10.67 -7.03 0.86
N TYR A 211 9.86 -7.42 -0.13
CA TYR A 211 8.83 -6.53 -0.67
C TYR A 211 7.68 -6.31 0.31
N VAL A 212 7.48 -7.26 1.23
CA VAL A 212 6.51 -7.21 2.31
C VAL A 212 7.16 -7.67 3.62
N LYS A 213 6.56 -7.32 4.75
CA LYS A 213 7.00 -7.77 6.07
C LYS A 213 6.91 -9.29 6.20
N SER A 214 7.80 -9.88 6.99
CA SER A 214 7.62 -11.22 7.54
C SER A 214 6.42 -11.23 8.49
N LEU A 215 5.83 -12.41 8.71
CA LEU A 215 4.61 -12.53 9.51
C LEU A 215 4.78 -13.56 10.61
N GLU A 216 4.39 -13.18 11.81
CA GLU A 216 4.26 -14.06 12.97
C GLU A 216 2.81 -14.14 13.40
N LYS A 217 2.36 -15.32 13.80
CA LYS A 217 1.05 -15.54 14.40
C LYS A 217 1.21 -15.88 15.86
N ILE A 218 0.40 -15.26 16.70
CA ILE A 218 0.32 -15.54 18.12
C ILE A 218 -1.10 -15.99 18.45
N ASP A 219 -1.22 -17.24 18.87
CA ASP A 219 -2.45 -17.77 19.44
C ASP A 219 -2.46 -17.49 20.95
N TYR A 220 -3.45 -16.75 21.43
CA TYR A 220 -3.74 -16.65 22.86
C TYR A 220 -4.64 -17.82 23.26
N ILE A 221 -4.20 -18.62 24.24
CA ILE A 221 -4.86 -19.86 24.67
C ILE A 221 -5.01 -19.81 26.19
N PRO A 222 -6.19 -19.43 26.73
CA PRO A 222 -6.47 -19.56 28.15
C PRO A 222 -6.50 -21.03 28.57
N ASP A 223 -6.06 -21.36 29.77
CA ASP A 223 -6.08 -22.75 30.28
C ASP A 223 -7.51 -23.29 30.31
N LYS A 224 -8.48 -22.45 30.70
CA LYS A 224 -9.91 -22.79 30.71
C LYS A 224 -10.77 -21.64 30.23
N VAL A 225 -11.79 -21.95 29.44
CA VAL A 225 -12.83 -21.03 29.00
C VAL A 225 -14.16 -21.52 29.52
N TYR A 226 -14.84 -20.69 30.27
CA TYR A 226 -16.15 -20.95 30.82
C TYR A 226 -17.18 -20.02 30.18
N LEU A 227 -18.35 -20.54 29.83
CA LEU A 227 -19.46 -19.77 29.29
C LEU A 227 -20.75 -19.97 30.12
N THR A 228 -21.55 -18.91 30.21
CA THR A 228 -22.93 -19.02 30.65
C THR A 228 -23.82 -19.22 29.43
N LEU A 229 -24.89 -20.00 29.58
CA LEU A 229 -25.86 -20.24 28.48
C LEU A 229 -26.79 -19.06 28.23
N ASP A 230 -27.03 -18.25 29.26
CA ASP A 230 -27.79 -17.01 29.20
C ASP A 230 -27.13 -15.90 30.02
N LYS A 231 -27.48 -14.65 29.73
CA LYS A 231 -26.95 -13.47 30.43
C LYS A 231 -27.18 -13.44 31.93
N ASN A 232 -28.19 -14.15 32.40
CA ASN A 232 -28.63 -14.19 33.80
C ASN A 232 -28.31 -15.52 34.48
N ASP A 233 -27.59 -16.43 33.80
CA ASP A 233 -27.23 -17.72 34.39
C ASP A 233 -25.97 -17.56 35.28
N GLU A 234 -26.10 -18.01 36.54
CA GLU A 234 -24.94 -18.13 37.44
C GLU A 234 -24.10 -19.38 37.14
N LYS A 235 -24.65 -20.33 36.38
CA LYS A 235 -24.00 -21.59 36.06
C LYS A 235 -23.10 -21.46 34.83
N THR A 236 -21.82 -21.74 35.01
CA THR A 236 -20.81 -21.75 33.97
C THR A 236 -20.55 -23.17 33.50
N TYR A 237 -20.27 -23.28 32.20
CA TYR A 237 -19.93 -24.54 31.53
C TYR A 237 -18.63 -24.38 30.75
N THR A 238 -17.83 -25.42 30.69
CA THR A 238 -16.68 -25.46 29.78
C THR A 238 -17.12 -25.57 28.33
N LEU A 239 -16.27 -25.18 27.39
CA LEU A 239 -16.54 -25.34 25.97
C LEU A 239 -16.87 -26.77 25.57
N GLU A 240 -16.16 -27.76 26.16
CA GLU A 240 -16.41 -29.17 25.90
C GLU A 240 -17.77 -29.61 26.38
N GLU A 241 -18.21 -29.15 27.54
CA GLU A 241 -19.54 -29.44 28.06
C GLU A 241 -20.62 -28.88 27.16
N ILE A 242 -20.48 -27.62 26.70
CA ILE A 242 -21.44 -26.99 25.78
C ILE A 242 -21.53 -27.76 24.46
N ARG A 243 -20.38 -28.14 23.89
CA ARG A 243 -20.32 -28.95 22.67
C ARG A 243 -20.98 -30.33 22.86
N LYS A 244 -20.72 -30.98 23.98
CA LYS A 244 -21.36 -32.28 24.31
C LYS A 244 -22.88 -32.18 24.52
N MET A 245 -23.38 -31.10 25.11
CA MET A 245 -24.80 -30.88 25.29
C MET A 245 -25.55 -30.68 23.97
N GLY A 246 -24.88 -30.17 22.92
CA GLY A 246 -25.50 -29.91 21.63
C GLY A 246 -26.62 -28.84 21.63
N ILE A 247 -26.70 -28.04 22.70
CA ILE A 247 -27.76 -27.02 22.89
C ILE A 247 -27.43 -25.75 22.10
N LYS A 248 -26.16 -25.47 21.91
CA LYS A 248 -25.64 -24.28 21.21
C LYS A 248 -24.70 -24.74 20.07
N ASP A 249 -24.79 -24.04 18.94
CA ASP A 249 -23.93 -24.29 17.79
C ASP A 249 -22.56 -23.60 17.93
N GLU A 250 -21.61 -23.96 17.08
CA GLU A 250 -20.28 -23.35 17.07
C GLU A 250 -20.33 -21.85 16.79
N ASP A 251 -21.28 -21.37 16.00
CA ASP A 251 -21.47 -19.95 15.73
C ASP A 251 -21.80 -19.14 16.98
N TRP A 252 -22.60 -19.74 17.86
CA TRP A 252 -22.91 -19.12 19.14
C TRP A 252 -21.68 -19.06 20.04
N ILE A 253 -20.86 -20.13 20.07
CA ILE A 253 -19.62 -20.18 20.83
C ILE A 253 -18.66 -19.12 20.33
N LEU A 254 -18.39 -19.09 19.03
CA LEU A 254 -17.50 -18.11 18.40
C LEU A 254 -17.93 -16.66 18.65
N ARG A 255 -19.24 -16.38 18.58
CA ARG A 255 -19.79 -15.06 18.92
C ARG A 255 -19.60 -14.73 20.39
N SER A 256 -19.81 -15.68 21.28
CA SER A 256 -19.64 -15.47 22.72
C SER A 256 -18.21 -15.12 23.04
N VAL A 257 -17.24 -15.82 22.49
CA VAL A 257 -15.80 -15.50 22.63
C VAL A 257 -15.47 -14.14 22.01
N ALA A 258 -15.89 -13.90 20.77
CA ALA A 258 -15.59 -12.67 20.04
C ALA A 258 -16.13 -11.41 20.75
N LEU A 259 -17.32 -11.48 21.35
CA LEU A 259 -17.99 -10.36 22.00
C LEU A 259 -17.73 -10.28 23.51
N SER A 260 -16.95 -11.22 24.06
CA SER A 260 -16.63 -11.24 25.48
C SER A 260 -15.65 -10.13 25.87
N PRO A 261 -15.97 -9.32 26.88
CA PRO A 261 -15.02 -8.35 27.41
C PRO A 261 -13.72 -8.98 27.92
N ASP A 262 -13.77 -10.17 28.53
CA ASP A 262 -12.58 -10.83 29.09
C ASP A 262 -11.68 -11.32 27.95
N SER A 263 -12.21 -12.04 26.96
CA SER A 263 -11.45 -12.45 25.77
C SER A 263 -10.87 -11.24 25.02
N ASN A 264 -11.62 -10.14 24.94
CA ASN A 264 -11.14 -8.92 24.30
C ASN A 264 -10.00 -8.27 25.09
N LYS A 265 -10.08 -8.20 26.42
CA LYS A 265 -9.00 -7.70 27.29
C LYS A 265 -7.72 -8.50 27.10
N SER A 266 -7.83 -9.81 27.00
CA SER A 266 -6.69 -10.71 26.78
C SER A 266 -5.96 -10.41 25.47
N ILE A 267 -6.70 -10.27 24.37
CA ILE A 267 -6.13 -9.91 23.05
C ILE A 267 -5.55 -8.50 23.05
N ILE A 268 -6.21 -7.54 23.72
CA ILE A 268 -5.73 -6.17 23.88
C ILE A 268 -4.40 -6.17 24.63
N SER A 269 -4.32 -6.85 25.78
CA SER A 269 -3.09 -6.95 26.57
C SER A 269 -1.92 -7.53 25.74
N GLN A 270 -2.17 -8.61 24.99
CA GLN A 270 -1.14 -9.19 24.12
C GLN A 270 -0.75 -8.23 22.97
N SER A 271 -1.69 -7.54 22.35
CA SER A 271 -1.41 -6.62 21.25
C SER A 271 -0.61 -5.40 21.72
N ILE A 272 -0.89 -4.89 22.92
CA ILE A 272 -0.13 -3.82 23.56
C ILE A 272 1.30 -4.31 23.87
N HIS A 273 1.44 -5.50 24.46
CA HIS A 273 2.75 -6.07 24.78
C HIS A 273 3.66 -6.12 23.54
N TYR A 274 3.16 -6.68 22.42
CA TYR A 274 3.93 -6.73 21.18
C TYR A 274 4.15 -5.36 20.54
N LEU A 275 3.24 -4.40 20.69
CA LEU A 275 3.43 -3.03 20.22
C LEU A 275 4.57 -2.35 20.97
N GLU A 276 4.56 -2.41 22.31
CA GLU A 276 5.58 -1.76 23.14
C GLU A 276 6.95 -2.41 22.95
N GLU A 277 7.01 -3.76 22.93
CA GLU A 277 8.24 -4.48 22.61
C GLU A 277 8.83 -4.02 21.25
N LYS A 278 7.96 -3.83 20.26
CA LYS A 278 8.36 -3.38 18.94
C LYS A 278 8.83 -1.91 18.96
N LYS A 279 8.11 -1.02 19.62
CA LYS A 279 8.51 0.39 19.78
C LYS A 279 9.85 0.53 20.49
N GLU A 280 10.09 -0.25 21.56
CA GLU A 280 11.36 -0.27 22.29
C GLU A 280 12.54 -0.73 21.41
N LYS A 281 12.33 -1.77 20.60
CA LYS A 281 13.37 -2.31 19.72
C LYS A 281 13.68 -1.44 18.50
N THR A 282 12.70 -0.69 17.99
CA THR A 282 12.82 0.03 16.73
C THR A 282 12.89 1.53 16.87
N ASN A 283 12.30 2.08 17.94
CA ASN A 283 12.09 3.52 18.15
C ASN A 283 11.25 4.18 17.03
N HIS A 284 10.36 3.40 16.37
CA HIS A 284 9.48 3.87 15.32
C HIS A 284 7.99 3.80 15.75
N PRO A 285 7.10 4.65 15.18
CA PRO A 285 5.71 4.78 15.60
C PRO A 285 4.82 3.63 15.06
N HIS A 286 5.18 2.40 15.36
CA HIS A 286 4.35 1.24 15.02
C HIS A 286 2.95 1.35 15.61
N LYS A 287 1.98 0.71 14.95
CA LYS A 287 0.56 0.78 15.29
C LYS A 287 -0.09 -0.59 15.26
N ILE A 288 -1.16 -0.71 16.03
CA ILE A 288 -2.07 -1.85 15.99
C ILE A 288 -3.18 -1.56 14.97
N ILE A 289 -3.52 -2.54 14.14
CA ILE A 289 -4.80 -2.58 13.45
C ILE A 289 -5.66 -3.67 14.08
N ALA A 290 -6.83 -3.30 14.58
CA ALA A 290 -7.80 -4.19 15.19
C ALA A 290 -8.99 -4.42 14.26
N VAL A 291 -9.57 -5.61 14.24
CA VAL A 291 -10.79 -5.90 13.50
C VAL A 291 -11.91 -6.35 14.42
N ALA A 292 -13.03 -5.61 14.42
CA ALA A 292 -14.21 -5.86 15.24
C ALA A 292 -15.35 -6.53 14.45
N CYS A 293 -16.33 -7.10 15.16
CA CYS A 293 -17.51 -7.71 14.57
C CYS A 293 -18.54 -6.67 14.05
N SER A 294 -18.63 -5.51 14.73
CA SER A 294 -19.60 -4.44 14.44
C SER A 294 -19.11 -3.11 14.99
N ILE A 295 -19.76 -2.01 14.61
CA ILE A 295 -19.45 -0.67 15.13
C ILE A 295 -19.61 -0.65 16.67
N TRP A 296 -20.67 -1.23 17.19
CA TRP A 296 -20.86 -1.36 18.64
C TRP A 296 -19.69 -2.11 19.30
N HIS A 297 -19.23 -3.20 18.72
CA HIS A 297 -18.09 -3.95 19.24
C HIS A 297 -16.78 -3.14 19.14
N ALA A 298 -16.60 -2.38 18.06
CA ALA A 298 -15.44 -1.49 17.90
C ALA A 298 -15.39 -0.43 19.00
N GLU A 299 -16.53 0.14 19.40
CA GLU A 299 -16.60 1.09 20.52
C GLU A 299 -16.24 0.43 21.86
N GLN A 300 -16.62 -0.84 22.08
CA GLN A 300 -16.20 -1.58 23.28
C GLN A 300 -14.68 -1.81 23.28
N ILE A 301 -14.11 -2.24 22.15
CA ILE A 301 -12.66 -2.44 21.99
C ILE A 301 -11.90 -1.12 22.20
N LYS A 302 -12.40 -0.03 21.59
CA LYS A 302 -11.84 1.31 21.78
C LYS A 302 -11.75 1.69 23.25
N LYS A 303 -12.87 1.56 23.98
CA LYS A 303 -12.91 1.85 25.41
C LYS A 303 -11.88 1.06 26.20
N LEU A 304 -11.73 -0.23 25.90
CA LEU A 304 -10.75 -1.09 26.57
C LEU A 304 -9.29 -0.69 26.28
N TYR A 305 -8.96 -0.26 25.07
CA TYR A 305 -7.64 0.28 24.75
C TYR A 305 -7.40 1.64 25.43
N GLU A 306 -8.39 2.53 25.41
CA GLU A 306 -8.31 3.85 26.05
C GLU A 306 -8.17 3.75 27.58
N GLU A 307 -8.79 2.76 28.22
CA GLU A 307 -8.58 2.44 29.64
C GLU A 307 -7.14 2.03 29.96
N GLN A 308 -6.39 1.53 28.96
CA GLN A 308 -4.96 1.22 29.05
C GLN A 308 -4.06 2.39 28.59
N GLY A 309 -4.64 3.54 28.24
CA GLY A 309 -3.91 4.74 27.85
C GLY A 309 -3.54 4.83 26.35
N TYR A 310 -4.09 3.97 25.48
CA TYR A 310 -3.81 3.97 24.04
C TYR A 310 -4.89 4.70 23.24
N LEU A 311 -4.45 5.65 22.40
CA LEU A 311 -5.37 6.43 21.58
C LEU A 311 -5.85 5.64 20.37
N CYS A 312 -7.17 5.69 20.11
CA CYS A 312 -7.81 4.88 19.09
C CYS A 312 -8.53 5.71 18.04
N SER A 313 -8.50 5.22 16.80
CA SER A 313 -9.35 5.66 15.70
C SER A 313 -10.24 4.50 15.27
N ILE A 314 -11.55 4.76 15.08
CA ILE A 314 -12.48 3.77 14.50
C ILE A 314 -12.78 4.16 13.06
N VAL A 315 -12.61 3.21 12.15
CA VAL A 315 -12.92 3.39 10.73
C VAL A 315 -13.92 2.34 10.26
N HIS A 316 -15.06 2.79 9.72
CA HIS A 316 -16.13 1.94 9.21
C HIS A 316 -16.82 2.56 7.98
N SER A 317 -17.64 1.76 7.28
CA SER A 317 -18.29 2.15 6.03
C SER A 317 -19.36 3.24 6.18
N GLU A 318 -19.96 3.36 7.37
CA GLU A 318 -21.00 4.35 7.66
C GLU A 318 -20.47 5.75 8.02
N LEU A 319 -19.13 5.92 8.13
CA LEU A 319 -18.54 7.24 8.35
C LEU A 319 -18.76 8.13 7.13
N GLU A 320 -19.19 9.36 7.37
CA GLU A 320 -19.21 10.40 6.35
C GLU A 320 -17.80 10.65 5.82
N LYS A 321 -17.70 11.09 4.56
CA LYS A 321 -16.41 11.30 3.90
C LYS A 321 -15.50 12.24 4.70
N SER A 322 -16.04 13.35 5.21
CA SER A 322 -15.29 14.34 6.01
C SER A 322 -14.74 13.77 7.31
N ASP A 323 -15.51 12.93 8.00
CA ASP A 323 -15.07 12.35 9.28
C ASP A 323 -14.08 11.23 9.06
N ARG A 324 -14.24 10.44 8.01
CA ARG A 324 -13.27 9.44 7.60
C ARG A 324 -11.92 10.07 7.23
N GLU A 325 -11.92 11.20 6.52
CA GLU A 325 -10.71 11.96 6.19
C GLU A 325 -10.01 12.48 7.46
N LYS A 326 -10.75 12.98 8.45
CA LYS A 326 -10.19 13.38 9.75
C LYS A 326 -9.54 12.20 10.49
N GLU A 327 -10.21 11.05 10.52
CA GLU A 327 -9.63 9.85 11.17
C GLU A 327 -8.35 9.40 10.44
N PHE A 328 -8.32 9.40 9.12
CA PHE A 328 -7.11 9.10 8.36
C PHE A 328 -5.99 10.10 8.63
N GLN A 329 -6.28 11.40 8.73
CA GLN A 329 -5.28 12.41 9.07
C GLN A 329 -4.66 12.18 10.46
N LYS A 330 -5.45 11.77 11.47
CA LYS A 330 -4.92 11.41 12.80
C LYS A 330 -3.96 10.23 12.73
N ILE A 331 -4.28 9.24 11.90
CA ILE A 331 -3.43 8.05 11.74
C ILE A 331 -2.12 8.44 11.04
N GLU A 332 -2.18 9.23 9.97
CA GLU A 332 -1.01 9.71 9.21
C GLU A 332 -0.10 10.61 10.06
N LYS A 333 -0.66 11.44 10.91
CA LYS A 333 0.09 12.29 11.85
C LYS A 333 0.60 11.56 13.10
N HIS A 334 0.39 10.25 13.18
CA HIS A 334 0.76 9.42 14.33
C HIS A 334 0.10 9.87 15.66
N GLU A 335 -1.10 10.47 15.60
CA GLU A 335 -1.86 10.89 16.78
C GLU A 335 -2.60 9.74 17.46
N VAL A 336 -2.62 8.54 16.86
CA VAL A 336 -3.26 7.32 17.39
C VAL A 336 -2.33 6.12 17.33
N ASP A 337 -2.48 5.23 18.31
CA ASP A 337 -1.73 3.96 18.40
C ASP A 337 -2.48 2.79 17.77
N VAL A 338 -3.81 2.84 17.81
CA VAL A 338 -4.69 1.74 17.43
C VAL A 338 -5.72 2.20 16.40
N VAL A 339 -5.82 1.46 15.30
CA VAL A 339 -6.83 1.66 14.26
C VAL A 339 -7.82 0.50 14.32
N ILE A 340 -9.05 0.77 14.75
CA ILE A 340 -10.09 -0.26 14.86
C ILE A 340 -10.98 -0.23 13.62
N ASN A 341 -11.05 -1.36 12.97
CA ASN A 341 -11.78 -1.56 11.72
C ASN A 341 -13.05 -2.38 11.92
N VAL A 342 -14.14 -1.98 11.27
CA VAL A 342 -15.37 -2.75 11.20
C VAL A 342 -15.70 -3.08 9.75
N ALA A 343 -15.84 -4.37 9.47
CA ALA A 343 -16.31 -4.99 8.24
C ALA A 343 -15.54 -4.69 6.95
N MET A 344 -15.14 -3.49 6.69
CA MET A 344 -14.27 -3.12 5.56
C MET A 344 -13.71 -1.71 5.82
N LEU A 345 -12.48 -1.63 6.27
CA LEU A 345 -11.67 -0.58 5.71
C LEU A 345 -11.66 -0.89 4.22
N GLY A 346 -12.30 -0.04 3.43
CA GLY A 346 -12.32 -0.22 2.01
C GLY A 346 -10.93 -0.59 1.54
N GLU A 347 -10.83 -1.54 0.65
CA GLU A 347 -9.62 -1.79 -0.07
C GLU A 347 -9.00 -0.43 -0.37
N GLY A 348 -7.74 -0.19 0.01
CA GLY A 348 -7.07 1.07 -0.31
C GLY A 348 -6.53 1.92 0.84
N TYR A 349 -6.97 1.77 2.10
CA TYR A 349 -6.22 2.41 3.19
C TYR A 349 -4.99 1.59 3.56
N ASP A 350 -3.84 2.23 3.49
CA ASP A 350 -2.56 1.59 3.61
C ASP A 350 -1.61 2.46 4.44
N HIS A 351 -1.19 1.95 5.58
CA HIS A 351 -0.25 2.66 6.43
C HIS A 351 0.90 1.73 6.83
N LYS A 352 2.12 2.08 6.47
CA LYS A 352 3.31 1.22 6.60
C LYS A 352 3.66 0.86 8.05
N PHE A 353 3.30 1.72 9.01
CA PHE A 353 3.54 1.46 10.42
C PHE A 353 2.52 0.54 11.09
N LEU A 354 1.47 0.10 10.39
CA LEU A 354 0.63 -0.99 10.87
C LEU A 354 1.46 -2.27 10.91
N SER A 355 1.70 -2.79 12.10
CA SER A 355 2.60 -3.94 12.31
C SER A 355 2.02 -5.01 13.20
N ILE A 356 1.01 -4.68 14.00
CA ILE A 356 0.30 -5.62 14.87
C ILE A 356 -1.15 -5.73 14.38
N ALA A 357 -1.59 -6.94 14.06
CA ALA A 357 -2.97 -7.25 13.68
C ALA A 357 -3.68 -7.94 14.86
N ALA A 358 -4.58 -7.22 15.54
CA ALA A 358 -5.39 -7.75 16.63
C ALA A 358 -6.76 -8.19 16.12
N ILE A 359 -7.08 -9.49 16.21
CA ILE A 359 -8.27 -10.09 15.60
C ILE A 359 -9.31 -10.43 16.67
N PHE A 360 -10.41 -9.68 16.68
CA PHE A 360 -11.53 -9.83 17.63
C PHE A 360 -12.76 -10.45 16.99
N ARG A 361 -12.65 -11.00 15.79
CA ARG A 361 -13.78 -11.60 15.09
C ARG A 361 -13.40 -12.89 14.37
N PRO A 362 -14.30 -13.85 14.25
CA PRO A 362 -14.12 -14.96 13.32
C PRO A 362 -14.23 -14.48 11.87
N PHE A 363 -13.50 -15.13 10.97
CA PHE A 363 -13.61 -14.94 9.53
C PHE A 363 -14.21 -16.19 8.89
N LYS A 364 -15.18 -16.01 7.98
CA LYS A 364 -15.83 -17.12 7.27
C LYS A 364 -14.99 -17.68 6.13
N THR A 365 -14.28 -16.80 5.45
CA THR A 365 -13.57 -17.12 4.21
C THR A 365 -12.17 -16.53 4.23
N LEU A 366 -11.31 -17.11 3.40
CA LEU A 366 -9.90 -16.72 3.32
C LEU A 366 -9.72 -15.29 2.83
N LEU A 367 -10.52 -14.82 1.87
CA LEU A 367 -10.31 -13.52 1.23
C LEU A 367 -10.32 -12.35 2.22
N PRO A 368 -11.36 -12.13 3.04
CA PRO A 368 -11.35 -11.05 4.04
C PRO A 368 -10.25 -11.21 5.08
N TYR A 369 -9.92 -12.44 5.48
CA TYR A 369 -8.81 -12.71 6.38
C TYR A 369 -7.47 -12.31 5.76
N ALA A 370 -7.20 -12.75 4.53
CA ALA A 370 -5.97 -12.42 3.82
C ALA A 370 -5.84 -10.93 3.53
N GLN A 371 -6.94 -10.25 3.19
CA GLN A 371 -6.97 -8.80 3.01
C GLN A 371 -6.66 -8.05 4.31
N PHE A 372 -7.19 -8.52 5.43
CA PHE A 372 -6.90 -7.92 6.73
C PHE A 372 -5.42 -8.11 7.12
N ILE A 373 -4.90 -9.34 7.00
CA ILE A 373 -3.48 -9.63 7.26
C ILE A 373 -2.58 -8.84 6.30
N GLY A 374 -2.97 -8.72 5.03
CA GLY A 374 -2.21 -7.95 4.03
C GLY A 374 -1.92 -6.50 4.42
N ARG A 375 -2.71 -5.90 5.33
CA ARG A 375 -2.52 -4.51 5.79
C ARG A 375 -1.30 -4.34 6.68
N VAL A 376 -0.94 -5.35 7.46
CA VAL A 376 0.26 -5.31 8.32
C VAL A 376 1.53 -5.70 7.57
N LEU A 377 1.40 -6.17 6.32
CA LEU A 377 2.53 -6.68 5.55
C LEU A 377 3.30 -5.62 4.76
N ARG A 378 2.91 -4.34 4.79
CA ARG A 378 3.65 -3.28 4.10
C ARG A 378 5.03 -3.09 4.70
N SER A 379 6.08 -3.31 3.90
CA SER A 379 7.46 -3.12 4.36
C SER A 379 7.78 -1.64 4.56
N LEU A 380 8.57 -1.36 5.59
CA LEU A 380 9.22 -0.08 5.83
C LEU A 380 10.57 -0.06 5.13
N SER A 381 10.94 1.10 4.63
CA SER A 381 12.26 1.40 4.08
C SER A 381 12.86 2.59 4.82
N ASP A 382 14.17 2.82 4.67
CA ASP A 382 14.85 3.95 5.32
C ASP A 382 14.25 5.32 4.92
N ASN A 383 13.57 5.40 3.78
CA ASN A 383 12.85 6.60 3.36
C ASN A 383 11.53 6.87 4.11
N ASP A 384 11.05 5.90 4.84
CA ASP A 384 9.78 5.99 5.57
C ASP A 384 9.98 6.39 7.03
N VAL A 385 11.23 6.46 7.49
CA VAL A 385 11.61 6.72 8.88
C VAL A 385 12.72 7.77 8.95
N ASN A 386 12.79 8.47 10.06
CA ASN A 386 13.94 9.31 10.39
C ASN A 386 15.02 8.40 10.99
N GLY A 387 15.84 7.78 10.15
CA GLY A 387 16.88 6.85 10.57
C GLY A 387 16.98 5.61 9.69
N THR A 388 17.43 4.51 10.26
CA THR A 388 17.61 3.23 9.56
C THR A 388 16.56 2.23 10.03
N VAL A 389 15.90 1.59 9.08
CA VAL A 389 14.97 0.49 9.35
C VAL A 389 15.74 -0.74 9.83
N ASN A 390 15.36 -1.29 10.97
CA ASN A 390 15.94 -2.52 11.51
C ASN A 390 15.06 -3.76 11.17
N GLU A 391 15.51 -4.95 11.57
CA GLU A 391 14.80 -6.19 11.28
C GLU A 391 13.38 -6.21 11.85
N GLU A 392 13.23 -5.75 13.09
CA GLU A 392 11.95 -5.76 13.81
C GLU A 392 10.88 -4.89 13.13
N ASP A 393 11.27 -3.81 12.44
CA ASP A 393 10.34 -2.97 11.69
C ASP A 393 9.58 -3.76 10.62
N ASN A 394 10.23 -4.75 10.03
CA ASN A 394 9.69 -5.57 8.94
C ASN A 394 9.22 -6.96 9.37
N ILE A 395 8.84 -7.10 10.65
CA ILE A 395 8.10 -8.24 11.16
C ILE A 395 6.70 -7.78 11.56
N ALA A 396 5.67 -8.37 11.01
CA ALA A 396 4.28 -8.17 11.40
C ALA A 396 3.83 -9.28 12.35
N VAL A 397 2.96 -8.94 13.30
CA VAL A 397 2.44 -9.90 14.28
C VAL A 397 0.92 -9.94 14.19
N ALA A 398 0.34 -11.12 13.97
CA ALA A 398 -1.11 -11.35 14.00
C ALA A 398 -1.48 -12.07 15.30
N ILE A 399 -2.39 -11.48 16.08
CA ILE A 399 -2.78 -11.96 17.41
C ILE A 399 -4.26 -12.28 17.42
N HIS A 400 -4.64 -13.46 17.87
CA HIS A 400 -6.02 -13.83 18.05
C HIS A 400 -6.22 -14.84 19.17
N HIS A 401 -7.45 -14.90 19.66
CA HIS A 401 -7.89 -15.93 20.59
C HIS A 401 -8.06 -17.27 19.87
N LYS A 402 -7.52 -18.36 20.42
CA LYS A 402 -7.54 -19.70 19.81
C LYS A 402 -8.96 -20.17 19.47
N GLU A 403 -9.90 -19.90 20.36
CA GLU A 403 -11.31 -20.29 20.19
C GLU A 403 -12.07 -19.48 19.12
N LEU A 404 -11.44 -18.51 18.45
CA LEU A 404 -12.03 -17.89 17.24
C LEU A 404 -11.96 -18.79 16.00
N GLY A 405 -11.31 -19.95 16.10
CA GLY A 405 -11.31 -20.98 15.05
C GLY A 405 -10.58 -20.58 13.76
N LEU A 406 -9.58 -19.73 13.85
CA LEU A 406 -8.88 -19.19 12.67
C LEU A 406 -7.75 -20.10 12.14
N ASP A 407 -7.46 -21.22 12.82
CA ASP A 407 -6.36 -22.11 12.43
C ASP A 407 -6.47 -22.61 11.00
N LYS A 408 -7.68 -23.02 10.57
CA LYS A 408 -7.90 -23.49 9.19
C LYS A 408 -7.57 -22.44 8.14
N LEU A 409 -7.90 -21.16 8.42
CA LEU A 409 -7.60 -20.04 7.54
C LEU A 409 -6.09 -19.73 7.55
N TRP A 410 -5.47 -19.81 8.72
CA TRP A 410 -4.03 -19.66 8.85
C TRP A 410 -3.26 -20.75 8.10
N ASP A 411 -3.63 -22.01 8.28
CA ASP A 411 -2.99 -23.14 7.59
C ASP A 411 -3.18 -23.04 6.08
N PHE A 412 -4.35 -22.58 5.63
CA PHE A 412 -4.61 -22.35 4.23
C PHE A 412 -3.77 -21.18 3.69
N TYR A 413 -3.72 -20.06 4.40
CA TYR A 413 -2.89 -18.90 4.08
C TYR A 413 -1.40 -19.30 4.03
N LYS A 414 -0.95 -20.12 4.98
CA LYS A 414 0.39 -20.70 5.04
C LYS A 414 0.69 -21.61 3.84
N LYS A 415 -0.28 -22.40 3.42
CA LYS A 415 -0.16 -23.23 2.21
C LYS A 415 -0.09 -22.38 0.95
N GLU A 416 -0.86 -21.32 0.84
CA GLU A 416 -0.81 -20.37 -0.28
C GLU A 416 0.57 -19.72 -0.41
N ILE A 417 1.19 -19.35 0.71
CA ILE A 417 2.53 -18.78 0.72
C ILE A 417 3.56 -19.82 0.25
N LYS A 418 3.43 -21.08 0.66
CA LYS A 418 4.39 -22.14 0.37
C LYS A 418 4.21 -22.77 -1.02
N LYS A 419 3.07 -22.59 -1.69
CA LYS A 419 2.70 -23.39 -2.85
C LYS A 419 2.84 -22.71 -4.20
N ARG A 420 3.17 -23.62 -5.13
CA ARG A 420 3.14 -23.44 -6.58
C ARG A 420 1.84 -23.97 -7.22
N ASP A 421 0.97 -24.68 -6.50
CA ASP A 421 -0.16 -25.39 -7.10
C ASP A 421 -1.50 -25.18 -6.37
N ILE A 422 -2.51 -25.14 -7.21
CA ILE A 422 -3.95 -24.96 -7.05
C ILE A 422 -4.51 -25.47 -5.73
N ILE A 423 -5.21 -24.59 -5.01
CA ILE A 423 -5.91 -24.90 -3.78
C ILE A 423 -7.41 -24.96 -4.03
N LYS A 424 -8.02 -26.03 -3.56
CA LYS A 424 -9.47 -26.15 -3.44
C LYS A 424 -9.96 -25.31 -2.28
N GLU A 425 -11.11 -24.66 -2.49
CA GLU A 425 -11.80 -23.83 -1.49
C GLU A 425 -11.92 -24.53 -0.13
N ILE A 426 -11.54 -23.84 0.95
CA ILE A 426 -11.93 -24.18 2.30
C ILE A 426 -13.02 -23.21 2.71
N LYS A 427 -14.26 -23.69 2.80
CA LYS A 427 -15.31 -22.97 3.52
C LYS A 427 -15.16 -23.33 5.00
N THR A 428 -15.05 -22.32 5.81
CA THR A 428 -15.37 -22.46 7.22
C THR A 428 -16.91 -22.36 7.31
N ASP A 429 -17.54 -23.37 7.88
CA ASP A 429 -19.01 -23.46 7.94
C ASP A 429 -19.65 -22.46 8.94
N TYR A 430 -19.03 -21.29 9.16
CA TYR A 430 -19.46 -20.34 10.18
C TYR A 430 -20.18 -19.14 9.56
N PRO A 431 -21.47 -18.94 9.86
CA PRO A 431 -22.31 -17.93 9.23
C PRO A 431 -22.35 -16.59 10.00
N ILE A 432 -21.25 -15.90 10.23
CA ILE A 432 -21.31 -14.52 10.76
C ILE A 432 -21.06 -13.54 9.64
N GLU A 433 -22.09 -12.93 9.09
CA GLU A 433 -21.92 -11.71 8.31
C GLU A 433 -21.72 -10.53 9.26
N PRO A 434 -20.70 -9.69 9.04
CA PRO A 434 -20.61 -8.45 9.77
C PRO A 434 -21.84 -7.62 9.41
N THR A 435 -22.70 -7.42 10.37
CA THR A 435 -23.72 -6.39 10.27
C THR A 435 -23.13 -5.15 10.89
N ASP A 436 -23.12 -4.04 10.18
CA ASP A 436 -22.70 -2.73 10.70
C ASP A 436 -23.57 -2.29 11.90
N ARG A 437 -24.66 -2.97 12.11
CA ARG A 437 -25.56 -2.74 13.24
C ARG A 437 -25.27 -3.74 14.33
N GLY A 438 -25.11 -3.25 15.56
CA GLY A 438 -24.91 -4.10 16.74
C GLY A 438 -25.98 -5.17 16.86
N PRO A 439 -25.74 -6.25 17.60
CA PRO A 439 -26.64 -7.40 17.70
C PRO A 439 -27.96 -7.01 18.39
N LYS A 440 -28.86 -6.41 17.62
CA LYS A 440 -30.25 -6.31 18.06
C LYS A 440 -30.82 -7.72 18.05
N ASN A 441 -30.94 -8.32 19.22
CA ASN A 441 -31.53 -9.65 19.47
C ASN A 441 -30.66 -10.89 19.11
N VAL A 442 -29.35 -10.80 19.13
CA VAL A 442 -28.49 -11.99 19.00
C VAL A 442 -28.13 -12.50 20.41
N SER A 443 -28.56 -13.73 20.73
CA SER A 443 -28.18 -14.40 21.96
C SER A 443 -26.69 -14.81 21.91
N PHE A 444 -25.93 -14.44 22.93
CA PHE A 444 -24.58 -14.91 23.18
C PHE A 444 -24.38 -15.10 24.68
N GLY A 445 -23.44 -15.98 25.07
CA GLY A 445 -23.09 -16.24 26.46
C GLY A 445 -22.03 -15.27 26.98
N PHE A 446 -21.92 -15.16 28.30
CA PHE A 446 -20.76 -14.50 28.91
C PHE A 446 -19.61 -15.50 29.02
N VAL A 447 -18.43 -15.07 28.63
CA VAL A 447 -17.20 -15.82 28.72
C VAL A 447 -16.40 -15.33 29.92
N LYS A 448 -15.90 -16.27 30.71
CA LYS A 448 -14.86 -16.05 31.73
C LYS A 448 -13.66 -16.91 31.40
N GLU A 449 -12.50 -16.31 31.41
CA GLU A 449 -11.22 -16.99 31.16
C GLU A 449 -10.48 -17.23 32.48
N SER A 450 -9.67 -18.29 32.52
CA SER A 450 -8.70 -18.50 33.60
C SER A 450 -7.62 -17.41 33.53
N GLU A 451 -7.03 -17.08 34.69
CA GLU A 451 -5.86 -16.18 34.74
C GLU A 451 -4.61 -16.83 34.10
N GLU A 452 -4.55 -18.16 34.13
CA GLU A 452 -3.48 -18.93 33.50
C GLU A 452 -3.74 -19.06 32.00
N PHE A 453 -2.75 -18.71 31.18
CA PHE A 453 -2.79 -18.83 29.73
C PHE A 453 -1.41 -19.21 29.19
N LYS A 454 -1.39 -19.68 27.95
CA LYS A 454 -0.18 -19.86 27.13
C LYS A 454 -0.34 -19.12 25.81
N THR A 455 0.79 -18.78 25.22
CA THR A 455 0.85 -18.26 23.85
C THR A 455 1.57 -19.27 22.97
N GLU A 456 1.01 -19.56 21.81
CA GLU A 456 1.68 -20.37 20.79
C GLU A 456 2.07 -19.47 19.64
N LYS A 457 3.36 -19.48 19.31
CA LYS A 457 3.91 -18.66 18.22
C LYS A 457 4.17 -19.56 17.01
N ASP A 458 3.67 -19.15 15.86
CA ASP A 458 4.00 -19.72 14.56
C ASP A 458 4.53 -18.61 13.65
N SER A 459 5.71 -18.80 13.07
CA SER A 459 6.36 -17.77 12.27
C SER A 459 6.47 -18.19 10.81
N PHE A 460 6.36 -17.17 9.95
CA PHE A 460 6.57 -17.31 8.53
C PHE A 460 8.03 -17.11 8.14
N ILE A 461 8.31 -17.39 6.85
CA ILE A 461 9.62 -17.25 6.22
C ILE A 461 10.22 -15.87 6.51
N GLU A 462 11.42 -15.85 7.07
CA GLU A 462 12.24 -14.65 7.14
C GLU A 462 12.54 -14.16 5.72
N SER A 463 12.43 -12.85 5.48
CA SER A 463 12.78 -12.26 4.20
C SER A 463 14.28 -12.40 3.94
N GLU A 464 14.71 -12.49 2.68
CA GLU A 464 16.14 -12.46 2.31
C GLU A 464 16.84 -11.20 2.86
N LEU A 465 16.10 -10.08 2.92
CA LEU A 465 16.60 -8.84 3.50
C LEU A 465 16.95 -8.97 4.98
N LEU A 466 16.08 -9.64 5.77
CA LEU A 466 16.35 -9.91 7.18
C LEU A 466 17.55 -10.83 7.37
N LYS A 467 17.70 -11.88 6.53
CA LYS A 467 18.88 -12.75 6.55
C LYS A 467 20.17 -11.99 6.27
N ILE A 468 20.18 -11.17 5.21
CA ILE A 468 21.32 -10.33 4.84
C ILE A 468 21.66 -9.34 5.97
N ARG A 469 20.67 -8.75 6.64
CA ARG A 469 20.89 -7.86 7.79
C ARG A 469 21.47 -8.59 8.97
N LYS A 470 20.96 -9.79 9.32
CA LYS A 470 21.53 -10.63 10.37
C LYS A 470 22.99 -11.00 10.10
N GLU A 471 23.28 -11.40 8.86
CA GLU A 471 24.65 -11.72 8.45
C GLU A 471 25.59 -10.51 8.61
N LYS A 472 25.12 -9.31 8.20
CA LYS A 472 25.90 -8.06 8.38
C LYS A 472 26.08 -7.70 9.86
N GLN A 473 25.06 -7.84 10.70
CA GLN A 473 25.20 -7.58 12.14
C GLN A 473 26.18 -8.55 12.80
N ILE A 474 26.18 -9.81 12.39
CA ILE A 474 27.16 -10.80 12.86
C ILE A 474 28.58 -10.42 12.42
N GLU A 475 28.74 -9.98 11.18
CA GLU A 475 30.02 -9.54 10.65
C GLU A 475 30.51 -8.25 11.34
N GLU A 476 29.61 -7.31 11.55
CA GLU A 476 29.90 -6.07 12.31
C GLU A 476 30.36 -6.38 13.75
N ARG A 477 29.63 -7.25 14.47
CA ARG A 477 30.05 -7.73 15.78
C ARG A 477 31.43 -8.34 15.79
N LYS A 478 31.71 -9.21 14.86
CA LYS A 478 33.05 -9.82 14.71
C LYS A 478 34.14 -8.76 14.52
N LYS A 479 33.91 -7.78 13.65
CA LYS A 479 34.85 -6.68 13.40
C LYS A 479 35.04 -5.79 14.64
N ILE A 480 33.99 -5.52 15.38
CA ILE A 480 34.08 -4.78 16.65
C ILE A 480 34.89 -5.59 17.69
N GLU A 481 34.67 -6.89 17.82
CA GLU A 481 35.44 -7.77 18.71
C GLU A 481 36.91 -7.87 18.31
N GLU A 482 37.21 -7.92 17.00
CA GLU A 482 38.58 -7.90 16.49
C GLU A 482 39.27 -6.55 16.80
N LEU A 483 38.57 -5.44 16.61
CA LEU A 483 39.08 -4.11 16.97
C LEU A 483 39.31 -3.96 18.48
N GLN A 484 38.44 -4.51 19.31
CA GLN A 484 38.64 -4.57 20.76
C GLN A 484 39.93 -5.28 21.15
N LYS A 485 40.17 -6.44 20.53
CA LYS A 485 41.36 -7.26 20.79
C LYS A 485 42.63 -6.59 20.26
N LEU A 486 42.58 -6.03 19.05
CA LEU A 486 43.72 -5.39 18.40
C LEU A 486 44.18 -4.08 19.09
N LEU A 487 43.19 -3.27 19.51
CA LEU A 487 43.46 -1.96 20.08
C LEU A 487 43.44 -1.95 21.59
N ASN A 488 43.08 -3.09 22.24
CA ASN A 488 42.93 -3.24 23.70
C ASN A 488 42.05 -2.12 24.32
N VAL A 489 40.90 -1.86 23.67
CA VAL A 489 39.94 -0.82 24.10
C VAL A 489 38.59 -1.42 24.52
N SER A 490 37.76 -0.63 25.19
CA SER A 490 36.40 -1.05 25.54
C SER A 490 35.53 -1.22 24.28
N GLU A 491 34.45 -2.01 24.38
CA GLU A 491 33.50 -2.24 23.31
C GLU A 491 32.94 -0.94 22.72
N GLU A 492 32.60 0.01 23.61
CA GLU A 492 32.10 1.34 23.19
C GLU A 492 33.12 2.10 22.34
N LYS A 493 34.40 2.06 22.71
CA LYS A 493 35.47 2.68 21.93
C LYS A 493 35.72 1.96 20.63
N ALA A 494 35.71 0.62 20.61
CA ALA A 494 35.85 -0.16 19.39
C ALA A 494 34.68 0.09 18.44
N LYS A 495 33.46 0.21 18.96
CA LYS A 495 32.25 0.56 18.21
C LYS A 495 32.34 1.98 17.62
N ALA A 496 32.82 2.93 18.41
CA ALA A 496 33.07 4.30 17.94
C ALA A 496 34.16 4.35 16.84
N PHE A 497 35.25 3.60 16.98
CA PHE A 497 36.27 3.46 15.95
C PHE A 497 35.74 2.79 14.69
N TYR A 498 34.93 1.74 14.83
CA TYR A 498 34.26 1.10 13.70
C TYR A 498 33.31 2.07 12.99
N GLN A 499 32.45 2.78 13.72
CA GLN A 499 31.57 3.80 13.16
C GLN A 499 32.33 4.95 12.51
N GLN A 500 33.39 5.46 13.14
CA GLN A 500 34.27 6.48 12.55
C GLN A 500 34.97 5.98 11.28
N SER A 501 35.29 4.69 11.23
CA SER A 501 35.82 4.06 10.01
C SER A 501 34.80 3.91 8.89
N LEU A 502 33.51 3.90 9.22
CA LEU A 502 32.38 3.88 8.27
C LEU A 502 31.98 5.29 7.81
N VAL A 503 32.19 6.30 8.65
CA VAL A 503 31.77 7.70 8.44
C VAL A 503 32.77 8.53 7.62
N SER A 504 33.46 7.99 6.65
CA SER A 504 33.92 8.88 5.60
C SER A 504 32.95 8.78 4.41
N GLN A 505 32.40 9.93 3.97
CA GLN A 505 31.57 10.02 2.75
C GLN A 505 32.22 9.29 1.57
N ASP A 506 33.56 9.20 1.56
CA ASP A 506 34.31 8.42 0.59
C ASP A 506 34.08 6.91 0.68
N LYS A 507 33.78 6.34 1.85
CA LYS A 507 33.52 4.90 1.98
C LYS A 507 32.09 4.55 1.56
N GLU A 508 31.12 5.39 1.86
CA GLU A 508 29.76 5.22 1.35
C GLU A 508 29.76 5.31 -0.19
N ARG A 509 30.55 6.22 -0.74
CA ARG A 509 30.81 6.37 -2.16
C ARG A 509 31.37 5.11 -2.82
N TYR A 510 32.32 4.41 -2.16
CA TYR A 510 32.97 3.21 -2.70
C TYR A 510 32.26 1.91 -2.40
N LEU A 511 31.63 1.79 -1.22
CA LEU A 511 30.98 0.56 -0.77
C LEU A 511 29.50 0.47 -1.14
N ARG A 512 28.83 1.62 -1.25
CA ARG A 512 27.41 1.72 -1.62
C ARG A 512 27.18 2.95 -2.50
N PRO A 513 27.80 2.98 -3.70
CA PRO A 513 27.62 4.10 -4.64
C PRO A 513 26.15 4.33 -5.00
N ASP A 514 25.35 3.27 -4.98
CA ASP A 514 23.90 3.32 -5.17
C ASP A 514 23.18 4.16 -4.09
N LEU A 515 23.55 4.00 -2.82
CA LEU A 515 22.98 4.80 -1.72
C LEU A 515 23.52 6.23 -1.74
N PHE A 516 24.80 6.40 -1.98
CA PHE A 516 25.42 7.70 -2.05
C PHE A 516 24.80 8.58 -3.15
N LEU A 517 24.64 8.04 -4.35
CA LEU A 517 23.99 8.72 -5.47
C LEU A 517 22.49 8.97 -5.18
N LYS A 518 21.83 8.06 -4.48
CA LYS A 518 20.44 8.22 -4.05
C LYS A 518 20.29 9.36 -3.04
N ASN A 519 21.19 9.46 -2.07
CA ASN A 519 21.20 10.53 -1.08
C ASN A 519 21.47 11.89 -1.74
N LYS A 520 22.44 11.98 -2.65
CA LYS A 520 22.70 13.20 -3.43
C LYS A 520 21.52 13.62 -4.31
N LYS A 521 20.81 12.67 -4.90
CA LYS A 521 19.59 12.93 -5.65
C LYS A 521 18.48 13.48 -4.73
N GLN A 522 18.33 12.90 -3.56
CA GLN A 522 17.35 13.37 -2.56
C GLN A 522 17.70 14.78 -2.06
N GLU A 523 18.96 15.10 -1.85
CA GLU A 523 19.44 16.43 -1.46
C GLU A 523 18.97 17.52 -2.47
N ILE A 524 19.11 17.27 -3.76
CA ILE A 524 18.62 18.20 -4.80
C ILE A 524 17.09 18.29 -4.81
N ASP A 525 16.42 17.15 -4.69
CA ASP A 525 14.94 17.12 -4.70
C ASP A 525 14.36 17.82 -3.46
N GLN A 526 15.00 17.68 -2.30
CA GLN A 526 14.64 18.41 -1.07
C GLN A 526 14.91 19.91 -1.22
N LEU A 527 16.09 20.30 -1.70
CA LEU A 527 16.42 21.69 -1.95
C LEU A 527 15.37 22.38 -2.84
N ILE A 528 14.99 21.74 -3.95
CA ILE A 528 13.99 22.32 -4.86
C ILE A 528 12.62 22.43 -4.21
N ARG A 529 12.16 21.38 -3.53
CA ARG A 529 10.76 21.24 -3.10
C ARG A 529 10.48 21.76 -1.72
N GLU A 530 11.42 21.58 -0.80
CA GLU A 530 11.21 21.91 0.61
C GLU A 530 11.78 23.29 0.95
N GLU A 531 12.72 23.80 0.13
CA GLU A 531 13.32 25.09 0.38
C GLU A 531 12.98 26.12 -0.70
N LEU A 532 13.45 25.91 -1.94
CA LEU A 532 13.39 26.96 -2.97
C LEU A 532 11.96 27.29 -3.43
N ILE A 533 11.16 26.29 -3.76
CA ILE A 533 9.78 26.54 -4.23
C ILE A 533 8.92 27.14 -3.14
N PRO A 534 8.85 26.61 -1.91
CA PRO A 534 8.06 27.23 -0.85
C PRO A 534 8.49 28.65 -0.52
N GLN A 535 9.82 28.89 -0.43
CA GLN A 535 10.34 30.22 -0.17
C GLN A 535 9.99 31.23 -1.27
N LEU A 536 10.12 30.82 -2.54
CA LEU A 536 9.78 31.65 -3.68
C LEU A 536 8.28 32.01 -3.67
N LEU A 537 7.41 31.05 -3.40
CA LEU A 537 5.97 31.29 -3.33
C LEU A 537 5.60 32.23 -2.18
N VAL A 538 6.19 32.05 -1.01
CA VAL A 538 5.98 32.94 0.15
C VAL A 538 6.46 34.37 -0.14
N ASP A 539 7.65 34.53 -0.71
CA ASP A 539 8.24 35.85 -0.98
C ASP A 539 7.42 36.69 -1.97
N PHE A 540 6.65 36.05 -2.83
CA PHE A 540 5.78 36.72 -3.81
C PHE A 540 4.29 36.62 -3.49
N ASN A 541 3.93 36.17 -2.29
CA ASN A 541 2.55 35.99 -1.83
C ASN A 541 1.68 35.15 -2.79
N LEU A 542 2.28 34.06 -3.29
CA LEU A 542 1.66 33.07 -4.17
C LEU A 542 1.38 31.79 -3.38
N GLU A 543 0.29 31.11 -3.71
CA GLU A 543 -0.06 29.81 -3.11
C GLU A 543 0.35 28.66 -4.02
N LEU A 544 0.71 27.54 -3.38
CA LEU A 544 1.21 26.33 -4.07
C LEU A 544 0.15 25.74 -5.02
N GLU A 545 -1.11 25.70 -4.56
CA GLU A 545 -2.24 25.07 -5.24
C GLU A 545 -2.98 26.00 -6.21
N ASN A 546 -2.61 27.28 -6.25
CA ASN A 546 -3.18 28.26 -7.17
C ASN A 546 -2.49 28.22 -8.54
N ASP A 547 -3.03 28.98 -9.52
CA ASP A 547 -2.63 28.92 -10.92
C ASP A 547 -2.20 30.27 -11.52
N GLU A 548 -1.85 31.26 -10.66
CA GLU A 548 -1.50 32.62 -11.11
C GLU A 548 -0.32 32.64 -12.07
N LEU A 549 0.73 31.85 -11.80
CA LEU A 549 1.89 31.75 -12.66
C LEU A 549 1.57 31.08 -14.00
N ILE A 550 0.59 30.20 -14.01
CA ILE A 550 0.13 29.50 -15.22
C ILE A 550 -0.72 30.43 -16.09
N LYS A 551 -1.63 31.18 -15.48
CA LYS A 551 -2.51 32.13 -16.20
C LYS A 551 -1.74 33.26 -16.83
N ASN A 552 -0.79 33.83 -16.13
CA ASN A 552 -0.06 35.02 -16.56
C ASN A 552 1.04 34.71 -17.62
N LYS A 553 1.50 33.49 -17.76
CA LYS A 553 2.39 32.97 -18.81
C LYS A 553 3.68 33.76 -19.07
N PHE A 554 4.22 34.47 -18.08
CA PHE A 554 5.43 35.29 -18.24
C PHE A 554 6.70 34.60 -17.76
N LEU A 555 6.58 33.53 -16.98
CA LEU A 555 7.67 32.95 -16.21
C LEU A 555 8.63 32.14 -17.05
N LEU A 556 8.12 31.39 -18.03
CA LEU A 556 8.88 30.37 -18.74
C LEU A 556 9.39 30.88 -20.10
N PRO A 557 10.65 30.55 -20.44
CA PRO A 557 11.17 30.73 -21.80
C PRO A 557 10.35 29.98 -22.85
N ASN A 558 10.39 30.43 -24.10
CA ASN A 558 9.61 29.86 -25.21
C ASN A 558 9.74 28.33 -25.34
N LYS A 559 10.90 27.77 -25.03
CA LYS A 559 11.20 26.34 -25.06
C LYS A 559 10.32 25.53 -24.11
N TYR A 560 9.84 26.13 -23.00
CA TYR A 560 9.13 25.44 -21.92
C TYR A 560 7.67 25.91 -21.75
N THR A 561 7.15 26.72 -22.67
CA THR A 561 5.77 27.26 -22.58
C THR A 561 4.69 26.19 -22.62
N PHE A 562 4.98 24.99 -23.10
CA PHE A 562 4.07 23.86 -23.07
C PHE A 562 3.70 23.45 -21.65
N LEU A 563 4.55 23.77 -20.62
CA LEU A 563 4.26 23.51 -19.21
C LEU A 563 2.98 24.22 -18.73
N TYR A 564 2.69 25.42 -19.26
CA TYR A 564 1.45 26.13 -18.92
C TYR A 564 0.17 25.37 -19.32
N ARG A 565 0.26 24.39 -20.23
CA ARG A 565 -0.87 23.55 -20.63
C ARG A 565 -0.96 22.27 -19.82
N GLN A 566 0.15 21.85 -19.22
CA GLN A 566 0.28 20.56 -18.54
C GLN A 566 0.15 20.67 -17.02
N CYS A 567 0.53 21.80 -16.45
CA CYS A 567 0.43 22.04 -15.02
C CYS A 567 -0.88 22.74 -14.67
N LYS A 568 -1.43 22.38 -13.52
CA LYS A 568 -2.66 22.99 -12.99
C LYS A 568 -2.41 23.95 -11.84
N GLU A 569 -1.23 23.88 -11.23
CA GLU A 569 -0.88 24.56 -9.98
C GLU A 569 0.52 25.18 -10.09
N ASN A 570 0.74 26.28 -9.37
CA ASN A 570 2.02 26.99 -9.33
C ASN A 570 3.17 26.09 -8.89
N GLY A 571 2.95 25.28 -7.85
CA GLY A 571 3.95 24.34 -7.34
C GLY A 571 4.37 23.29 -8.36
N ALA A 572 3.42 22.74 -9.11
CA ALA A 572 3.69 21.80 -10.17
C ALA A 572 4.48 22.45 -11.32
N LEU A 573 4.08 23.66 -11.74
CA LEU A 573 4.79 24.41 -12.77
C LEU A 573 6.26 24.65 -12.42
N LEU A 574 6.50 25.15 -11.21
CA LEU A 574 7.86 25.41 -10.72
C LEU A 574 8.69 24.13 -10.60
N GLY A 575 8.11 23.09 -10.00
CA GLY A 575 8.78 21.78 -9.83
C GLY A 575 9.20 21.15 -11.15
N PHE A 576 8.33 21.16 -12.14
CA PHE A 576 8.66 20.68 -13.47
C PHE A 576 9.71 21.55 -14.15
N TYR A 577 9.59 22.87 -14.05
CA TYR A 577 10.54 23.77 -14.68
C TYR A 577 11.95 23.66 -14.09
N PHE A 578 12.07 23.56 -12.76
CA PHE A 578 13.35 23.29 -12.11
C PHE A 578 13.97 22.00 -12.63
N ASN A 579 13.23 20.92 -12.65
CA ASN A 579 13.74 19.60 -13.03
C ASN A 579 14.16 19.52 -14.50
N ILE A 580 13.38 20.11 -15.41
CA ILE A 580 13.67 20.08 -16.83
C ILE A 580 14.86 20.98 -17.18
N SER A 581 14.91 22.17 -16.58
CA SER A 581 16.02 23.10 -16.77
C SER A 581 17.33 22.52 -16.24
N LEU A 582 17.27 21.84 -15.11
CA LEU A 582 18.40 21.16 -14.50
C LEU A 582 18.94 20.04 -15.41
N ARG A 583 18.07 19.22 -15.96
CA ARG A 583 18.45 18.19 -16.94
C ARG A 583 19.08 18.80 -18.18
N ASP A 584 18.47 19.84 -18.74
CA ASP A 584 18.98 20.49 -19.95
C ASP A 584 20.31 21.18 -19.70
N HIS A 585 20.57 21.64 -18.46
CA HIS A 585 21.83 22.26 -18.07
C HIS A 585 22.97 21.23 -17.97
N ILE A 586 22.68 20.08 -17.35
CA ILE A 586 23.69 19.00 -17.19
C ILE A 586 23.93 18.28 -18.52
N GLY A 587 22.89 18.17 -19.37
CA GLY A 587 22.99 17.54 -20.69
C GLY A 587 22.90 16.00 -20.65
N ALA A 588 22.60 15.43 -19.47
CA ALA A 588 22.49 14.00 -19.23
C ALA A 588 21.27 13.69 -18.36
N ALA A 589 20.73 12.48 -18.48
CA ALA A 589 19.71 11.98 -17.57
C ALA A 589 20.29 11.82 -16.16
N ARG A 590 19.47 12.06 -15.10
CA ARG A 590 19.95 11.95 -13.70
C ARG A 590 20.47 10.55 -13.32
N SER A 591 20.14 9.55 -14.11
CA SER A 591 20.68 8.18 -13.99
C SER A 591 22.13 8.06 -14.42
N GLU A 592 22.57 8.98 -15.27
CA GLU A 592 23.91 9.02 -15.86
C GLU A 592 24.83 10.04 -15.19
N TRP A 593 24.31 10.73 -14.14
CA TRP A 593 25.07 11.76 -13.45
C TRP A 593 26.19 11.17 -12.62
N GLU A 594 27.38 11.77 -12.82
CA GLU A 594 28.53 11.61 -11.95
C GLU A 594 28.42 12.57 -10.74
N LEU A 595 29.31 12.43 -9.78
CA LEU A 595 29.31 13.24 -8.56
C LEU A 595 29.40 14.74 -8.82
N ASP A 596 30.24 15.13 -9.74
CA ASP A 596 30.45 16.54 -10.11
C ASP A 596 29.19 17.14 -10.75
N ASP A 597 28.35 16.30 -11.37
CA ASP A 597 27.07 16.73 -11.95
C ASP A 597 26.05 17.08 -10.89
N TYR A 598 26.07 16.39 -9.74
CA TYR A 598 25.18 16.73 -8.60
C TYR A 598 25.58 18.09 -7.99
N ASP A 599 26.87 18.35 -7.81
CA ASP A 599 27.34 19.63 -7.28
C ASP A 599 27.06 20.78 -8.26
N ARG A 600 27.30 20.58 -9.56
CA ARG A 600 26.91 21.51 -10.64
C ARG A 600 25.40 21.72 -10.68
N GLY A 601 24.63 20.66 -10.42
CA GLY A 601 23.17 20.70 -10.36
C GLY A 601 22.66 21.57 -9.22
N ILE A 602 23.20 21.44 -8.01
CA ILE A 602 22.85 22.27 -6.85
C ILE A 602 23.14 23.75 -7.14
N ASP A 603 24.31 24.07 -7.68
CA ASP A 603 24.67 25.43 -8.04
C ASP A 603 23.75 26.03 -9.12
N PHE A 604 23.39 25.23 -10.11
CA PHE A 604 22.46 25.64 -11.15
C PHE A 604 21.07 25.93 -10.63
N VAL A 605 20.54 25.07 -9.77
CA VAL A 605 19.18 25.23 -9.20
C VAL A 605 19.07 26.52 -8.39
N LYS A 606 20.11 26.86 -7.60
CA LYS A 606 20.20 28.13 -6.86
C LYS A 606 20.25 29.36 -7.80
N LYS A 607 21.00 29.27 -8.90
CA LYS A 607 21.03 30.33 -9.93
C LYS A 607 19.70 30.48 -10.66
N LEU A 608 19.01 29.37 -10.92
CA LEU A 608 17.71 29.36 -11.55
C LEU A 608 16.65 29.98 -10.64
N ASP A 609 16.67 29.70 -9.33
CA ASP A 609 15.80 30.35 -8.34
C ASP A 609 16.00 31.88 -8.34
N ALA A 610 17.23 32.34 -8.28
CA ALA A 610 17.53 33.78 -8.36
C ALA A 610 17.03 34.41 -9.67
N HIS A 611 17.12 33.72 -10.78
CA HIS A 611 16.60 34.17 -12.08
C HIS A 611 15.07 34.24 -12.08
N LEU A 612 14.38 33.22 -11.55
CA LEU A 612 12.92 33.21 -11.42
C LEU A 612 12.42 34.37 -10.55
N ARG A 613 13.06 34.63 -9.42
CA ARG A 613 12.75 35.77 -8.54
C ARG A 613 12.83 37.09 -9.28
N ASN A 614 13.85 37.29 -10.11
CA ASN A 614 14.00 38.47 -10.93
C ASN A 614 12.87 38.62 -11.97
N ILE A 615 12.46 37.53 -12.61
CA ILE A 615 11.34 37.57 -13.58
C ILE A 615 10.02 37.89 -12.88
N ILE A 616 9.75 37.24 -11.76
CA ILE A 616 8.50 37.46 -11.00
C ILE A 616 8.45 38.89 -10.48
N THR A 617 9.54 39.42 -9.93
CA THR A 617 9.61 40.83 -9.48
C THR A 617 9.32 41.83 -10.58
N LYS A 618 9.68 41.55 -11.82
CA LYS A 618 9.44 42.43 -12.97
C LYS A 618 8.02 42.39 -13.50
N ASN A 619 7.30 41.28 -13.30
CA ASN A 619 6.00 41.04 -13.94
C ASN A 619 4.81 41.01 -12.98
N LEU A 620 5.02 40.86 -11.67
CA LEU A 620 4.00 40.89 -10.63
C LEU A 620 3.99 42.24 -9.84
N LYS A 621 4.79 43.19 -10.25
CA LYS A 621 4.65 44.59 -9.79
C LYS A 621 3.63 45.27 -10.69
#